data_f23cb094436deed1d455d868cc28ebef
#
_entry.id   f23cb094436deed1d455d868cc28ebef
#
_cell.length_a   1.000
_cell.length_b   1.000
_cell.length_c   1.000
_cell.angle_alpha   90.00
_cell.angle_beta   90.00
_cell.angle_gamma   90.00
#
_symmetry.space_group_name_H-M   'P 1'
#
loop_
_entity.id
_entity.type
_entity.pdbx_description
1 polymer ?
#
loop_
_entity_poly.entity_id
_entity_poly.type
_entity_poly.pdbx_seq_one_letter_code
_entity_poly.pdbx_strand_id
1 'polypeptide(L)'
;MKTRRFGQLASLALVGSIALAGCGSDNNSGPGATAGSGSSSAASSASADCFDGTLNAEGSSAQKNAFEEAAASYSEACSGATVNYNPTGSGAGIKQFIAGQVDFAGSDSALKTEEKDGVVETDAAAQTCGSPAWNIPMVTGPIALAYNVPGVDSLTLTPDVAAQIFDGKITKWNDAKIAAINSGVTLPATDIKVFFRSDESGTTENFMKYLSGAAGDAWSYDPAKVWPASGEGKEKSAGVAEGVKSTEGGITYVEWSYAKDNDLGVAKVDNGGGAVELTGESVGKALEAAANDGEGNDLRLKLDYATKEAGAYPILLVTYEIVCSKYKDAATATKVKGFLTHFADPEVQKGLEEIGYAPLPSSIEEKVQTAIAAIS
;
A
#
# COMPACT_ATOMS: atom_id res chain seq x y z
N MET A 1 -29.86 31.36 -37.10
CA MET A 1 -29.56 32.27 -38.25
C MET A 1 -28.11 32.66 -38.22
N LYS A 2 -27.43 32.48 -39.38
CA LYS A 2 -26.06 32.94 -39.77
C LYS A 2 -24.90 32.28 -39.05
N THR A 3 -24.22 31.27 -39.53
CA THR A 3 -23.43 30.94 -40.74
C THR A 3 -22.05 31.63 -40.85
N ARG A 4 -21.03 30.71 -40.98
CA ARG A 4 -19.78 30.78 -41.78
C ARG A 4 -18.58 31.54 -41.18
N ARG A 5 -17.31 31.12 -41.35
CA ARG A 5 -16.53 30.49 -42.45
C ARG A 5 -15.23 29.90 -41.90
N PHE A 6 -14.85 28.77 -42.29
CA PHE A 6 -13.79 28.26 -43.15
C PHE A 6 -12.53 29.16 -43.35
N GLY A 7 -11.36 28.58 -43.09
CA GLY A 7 -10.06 29.02 -43.55
C GLY A 7 -9.05 27.88 -43.50
N GLN A 8 -8.90 27.21 -44.64
CA GLN A 8 -7.80 26.30 -44.98
C GLN A 8 -6.63 27.10 -45.55
N LEU A 9 -5.44 26.48 -45.58
CA LEU A 9 -4.25 26.57 -46.44
C LEU A 9 -2.98 26.60 -45.58
N ALA A 10 -1.83 26.00 -45.86
CA ALA A 10 -1.38 25.07 -46.86
C ALA A 10 0.03 24.60 -46.46
N SER A 11 0.35 23.40 -46.85
CA SER A 11 1.58 22.70 -47.05
C SER A 11 2.90 23.50 -47.18
N LEU A 12 4.00 22.97 -46.63
CA LEU A 12 5.29 22.88 -47.35
C LEU A 12 6.10 21.66 -46.86
N ALA A 13 6.32 20.77 -47.79
CA ALA A 13 7.25 19.67 -47.73
C ALA A 13 8.66 20.16 -48.03
N LEU A 14 9.68 19.65 -47.33
CA LEU A 14 11.06 19.68 -47.82
C LEU A 14 11.69 18.30 -47.63
N VAL A 15 11.97 17.67 -48.76
CA VAL A 15 12.73 16.45 -48.99
C VAL A 15 14.22 16.82 -48.96
N GLY A 16 15.04 16.01 -48.30
CA GLY A 16 16.50 16.11 -48.35
C GLY A 16 17.14 14.76 -48.12
N SER A 17 17.30 13.99 -49.15
CA SER A 17 18.10 12.77 -49.24
C SER A 17 19.58 13.09 -49.41
N ILE A 18 20.48 12.15 -49.08
CA ILE A 18 21.79 11.79 -49.69
C ILE A 18 22.58 11.05 -48.62
N ALA A 19 22.81 9.82 -48.73
CA ALA A 19 23.61 8.89 -49.54
C ALA A 19 24.94 8.49 -48.88
N LEU A 20 25.03 7.22 -48.61
CA LEU A 20 25.98 6.18 -49.10
C LEU A 20 27.48 6.32 -48.88
N ALA A 21 27.97 5.23 -48.33
CA ALA A 21 29.11 4.43 -48.75
C ALA A 21 30.45 4.58 -47.99
N GLY A 22 30.97 3.41 -47.62
CA GLY A 22 32.38 3.26 -47.25
C GLY A 22 32.68 1.89 -46.65
N CYS A 23 32.62 0.81 -47.46
CA CYS A 23 33.36 -0.42 -47.17
C CYS A 23 34.85 -0.14 -47.29
N GLY A 24 35.63 -0.56 -46.29
CA GLY A 24 37.08 -0.56 -46.33
C GLY A 24 37.60 -1.69 -45.45
N SER A 25 37.92 -2.80 -46.08
CA SER A 25 38.66 -3.92 -45.46
C SER A 25 40.13 -3.64 -45.64
N ASP A 26 40.94 -3.68 -44.57
CA ASP A 26 42.34 -4.02 -44.65
C ASP A 26 42.86 -4.65 -43.38
N ASN A 27 43.39 -5.84 -43.52
CA ASN A 27 44.19 -6.61 -42.55
C ASN A 27 45.53 -5.91 -42.31
N ASN A 28 45.92 -5.74 -41.04
CA ASN A 28 47.34 -5.81 -40.68
C ASN A 28 47.51 -6.37 -39.29
N SER A 29 48.34 -7.42 -39.21
CA SER A 29 48.73 -8.16 -38.04
C SER A 29 49.84 -7.44 -37.30
N GLY A 30 49.72 -7.31 -35.95
CA GLY A 30 50.83 -6.92 -35.05
C GLY A 30 50.44 -7.15 -33.59
N PRO A 31 51.32 -7.71 -32.74
CA PRO A 31 50.91 -8.35 -31.49
C PRO A 31 51.00 -7.44 -30.27
N GLY A 32 50.05 -7.64 -29.33
CA GLY A 32 50.25 -7.37 -27.91
C GLY A 32 49.62 -6.11 -27.33
N ALA A 33 48.40 -6.22 -26.81
CA ALA A 33 47.93 -5.47 -25.67
C ALA A 33 46.80 -6.24 -25.00
N THR A 34 46.97 -6.55 -23.75
CA THR A 34 46.01 -7.16 -22.82
C THR A 34 44.72 -6.35 -22.78
N ALA A 35 43.67 -6.88 -23.38
CA ALA A 35 42.34 -6.36 -23.23
C ALA A 35 41.79 -6.77 -21.84
N GLY A 36 41.65 -5.81 -20.95
CA GLY A 36 40.87 -5.97 -19.74
C GLY A 36 39.41 -6.19 -20.16
N SER A 37 38.91 -7.39 -19.86
CA SER A 37 37.51 -7.70 -19.90
C SER A 37 36.77 -6.83 -18.87
N GLY A 38 36.27 -5.69 -19.30
CA GLY A 38 35.21 -4.99 -18.58
C GLY A 38 33.98 -5.88 -18.63
N SER A 39 33.74 -6.68 -17.58
CA SER A 39 32.44 -7.24 -17.31
C SER A 39 31.48 -6.06 -17.07
N SER A 40 30.76 -5.69 -18.09
CA SER A 40 29.48 -5.01 -17.90
C SER A 40 28.61 -6.02 -17.16
N SER A 41 28.46 -5.82 -15.85
CA SER A 41 27.36 -6.42 -15.10
C SER A 41 26.10 -5.83 -15.72
N ALA A 42 25.54 -6.49 -16.72
CA ALA A 42 24.14 -6.35 -17.04
C ALA A 42 23.41 -6.76 -15.76
N ALA A 43 22.77 -5.80 -15.10
CA ALA A 43 21.76 -6.10 -14.12
C ALA A 43 20.81 -7.09 -14.82
N SER A 44 20.78 -8.31 -14.32
CA SER A 44 19.84 -9.32 -14.73
C SER A 44 18.49 -8.84 -14.24
N SER A 45 17.75 -8.08 -15.06
CA SER A 45 16.32 -7.96 -14.90
C SER A 45 15.79 -9.39 -14.97
N ALA A 46 15.33 -9.93 -13.84
CA ALA A 46 14.63 -11.19 -13.81
C ALA A 46 13.50 -11.06 -14.84
N SER A 47 13.53 -11.91 -15.87
CA SER A 47 12.47 -11.92 -16.86
C SER A 47 11.19 -12.29 -16.11
N ALA A 48 10.21 -11.38 -16.06
CA ALA A 48 8.93 -11.66 -15.45
C ALA A 48 8.36 -12.96 -16.06
N ASP A 49 7.89 -13.87 -15.21
CA ASP A 49 7.20 -15.10 -15.65
C ASP A 49 5.83 -14.68 -16.20
N CYS A 50 5.79 -14.37 -17.50
CA CYS A 50 4.61 -13.90 -18.18
C CYS A 50 3.56 -14.98 -18.37
N PHE A 51 2.30 -14.59 -18.28
CA PHE A 51 1.16 -15.43 -18.66
C PHE A 51 0.30 -14.73 -19.72
N ASP A 52 -0.54 -15.51 -20.40
CA ASP A 52 -1.58 -14.99 -21.28
C ASP A 52 -2.95 -15.04 -20.59
N GLY A 53 -3.76 -13.98 -20.83
CA GLY A 53 -5.14 -13.89 -20.36
C GLY A 53 -5.31 -13.01 -19.12
N THR A 54 -6.37 -13.25 -18.36
CA THR A 54 -6.80 -12.38 -17.26
C THR A 54 -6.55 -13.02 -15.90
N LEU A 55 -6.12 -12.20 -14.94
CA LEU A 55 -6.02 -12.48 -13.52
C LEU A 55 -6.89 -11.46 -12.78
N ASN A 56 -7.78 -11.91 -11.89
CA ASN A 56 -8.72 -11.06 -11.18
C ASN A 56 -8.48 -11.11 -9.68
N ALA A 57 -8.38 -9.93 -9.06
CA ALA A 57 -8.25 -9.79 -7.63
C ALA A 57 -9.16 -8.67 -7.10
N GLU A 58 -9.48 -8.77 -5.81
CA GLU A 58 -10.34 -7.80 -5.14
C GLU A 58 -9.90 -7.62 -3.69
N GLY A 59 -10.13 -6.45 -3.10
CA GLY A 59 -9.89 -6.30 -1.68
C GLY A 59 -9.44 -4.92 -1.22
N SER A 60 -8.37 -4.88 -0.44
CA SER A 60 -7.91 -3.67 0.23
C SER A 60 -7.78 -2.47 -0.69
N SER A 61 -8.41 -1.35 -0.33
CA SER A 61 -8.19 -0.07 -1.02
C SER A 61 -6.88 0.61 -0.60
N ALA A 62 -6.26 0.14 0.48
CA ALA A 62 -4.99 0.66 0.96
C ALA A 62 -3.86 0.43 -0.05
N GLN A 63 -3.81 -0.76 -0.64
CA GLN A 63 -2.77 -1.12 -1.61
C GLN A 63 -3.07 -0.67 -3.05
N LYS A 64 -4.24 -0.06 -3.33
CA LYS A 64 -4.67 0.24 -4.71
C LYS A 64 -3.57 0.90 -5.54
N ASN A 65 -2.97 1.97 -5.03
CA ASN A 65 -1.95 2.72 -5.78
C ASN A 65 -0.70 1.85 -6.05
N ALA A 66 -0.24 1.08 -5.06
CA ALA A 66 0.88 0.15 -5.23
C ALA A 66 0.55 -0.98 -6.22
N PHE A 67 -0.66 -1.51 -6.14
CA PHE A 67 -1.11 -2.56 -7.05
C PHE A 67 -1.21 -2.08 -8.50
N GLU A 68 -1.75 -0.88 -8.72
CA GLU A 68 -1.87 -0.27 -10.05
C GLU A 68 -0.49 -0.03 -10.67
N GLU A 69 0.50 0.41 -9.90
CA GLU A 69 1.88 0.59 -10.36
C GLU A 69 2.51 -0.76 -10.76
N ALA A 70 2.40 -1.78 -9.89
CA ALA A 70 2.90 -3.11 -10.18
C ALA A 70 2.19 -3.76 -11.38
N ALA A 71 0.87 -3.59 -11.51
CA ALA A 71 0.11 -4.12 -12.65
C ALA A 71 0.45 -3.41 -13.95
N ALA A 72 0.69 -2.10 -13.92
CA ALA A 72 1.12 -1.33 -15.10
C ALA A 72 2.50 -1.80 -15.58
N SER A 73 3.49 -1.88 -14.69
CA SER A 73 4.84 -2.35 -15.04
C SER A 73 4.86 -3.82 -15.48
N TYR A 74 4.00 -4.68 -14.88
CA TYR A 74 3.85 -6.06 -15.34
C TYR A 74 3.26 -6.16 -16.74
N SER A 75 2.26 -5.33 -17.06
CA SER A 75 1.63 -5.30 -18.39
C SER A 75 2.57 -4.79 -19.48
N GLU A 76 3.50 -3.88 -19.14
CA GLU A 76 4.56 -3.44 -20.05
C GLU A 76 5.54 -4.57 -20.36
N ALA A 77 5.92 -5.36 -19.34
CA ALA A 77 6.81 -6.50 -19.50
C ALA A 77 6.11 -7.70 -20.17
N CYS A 78 4.81 -7.89 -19.95
CA CYS A 78 4.03 -9.08 -20.30
C CYS A 78 2.76 -8.69 -21.07
N SER A 79 2.90 -8.35 -22.35
CA SER A 79 1.81 -7.80 -23.18
C SER A 79 0.57 -8.70 -23.37
N GLY A 80 0.66 -10.01 -23.06
CA GLY A 80 -0.47 -10.96 -23.09
C GLY A 80 -1.27 -11.01 -21.79
N ALA A 81 -0.75 -10.41 -20.72
CA ALA A 81 -1.36 -10.46 -19.39
C ALA A 81 -2.27 -9.25 -19.12
N THR A 82 -3.40 -9.50 -18.49
CA THR A 82 -4.27 -8.47 -17.93
C THR A 82 -4.50 -8.77 -16.46
N VAL A 83 -4.12 -7.85 -15.57
CA VAL A 83 -4.33 -7.97 -14.13
C VAL A 83 -5.37 -6.95 -13.69
N ASN A 84 -6.52 -7.43 -13.22
CA ASN A 84 -7.60 -6.59 -12.73
C ASN A 84 -7.62 -6.59 -11.21
N TYR A 85 -7.75 -5.41 -10.62
CA TYR A 85 -7.94 -5.24 -9.18
C TYR A 85 -9.15 -4.35 -8.87
N ASN A 86 -10.05 -4.85 -8.01
CA ASN A 86 -11.19 -4.08 -7.53
C ASN A 86 -10.99 -3.70 -6.05
N PRO A 87 -10.73 -2.42 -5.73
CA PRO A 87 -10.42 -1.99 -4.36
C PRO A 87 -11.68 -1.80 -3.50
N THR A 88 -12.35 -2.91 -3.15
CA THR A 88 -13.66 -2.91 -2.44
C THR A 88 -13.54 -2.85 -0.92
N GLY A 89 -12.34 -3.00 -0.37
CA GLY A 89 -12.04 -3.10 1.06
C GLY A 89 -11.67 -4.54 1.47
N SER A 90 -10.82 -4.67 2.50
CA SER A 90 -10.27 -5.96 2.95
C SER A 90 -11.36 -7.00 3.28
N GLY A 91 -12.44 -6.56 3.96
CA GLY A 91 -13.54 -7.49 4.31
C GLY A 91 -14.29 -8.03 3.09
N ALA A 92 -14.51 -7.18 2.07
CA ALA A 92 -15.14 -7.60 0.82
C ALA A 92 -14.23 -8.55 0.04
N GLY A 93 -12.92 -8.23 -0.06
CA GLY A 93 -11.95 -9.10 -0.73
C GLY A 93 -11.89 -10.51 -0.13
N ILE A 94 -11.80 -10.62 1.20
CA ILE A 94 -11.83 -11.92 1.89
C ILE A 94 -13.11 -12.71 1.56
N LYS A 95 -14.27 -12.04 1.59
CA LYS A 95 -15.55 -12.68 1.26
C LYS A 95 -15.60 -13.18 -0.19
N GLN A 96 -15.09 -12.39 -1.14
CA GLN A 96 -15.03 -12.78 -2.56
C GLN A 96 -14.06 -13.93 -2.80
N PHE A 97 -12.92 -13.95 -2.11
CA PHE A 97 -11.97 -15.06 -2.18
C PHE A 97 -12.57 -16.35 -1.62
N ILE A 98 -13.20 -16.30 -0.43
CA ILE A 98 -13.91 -17.44 0.18
C ILE A 98 -15.05 -17.93 -0.73
N ALA A 99 -15.74 -17.03 -1.43
CA ALA A 99 -16.77 -17.39 -2.39
C ALA A 99 -16.23 -17.91 -3.74
N GLY A 100 -14.89 -17.92 -3.94
CA GLY A 100 -14.25 -18.35 -5.18
C GLY A 100 -14.54 -17.46 -6.39
N GLN A 101 -14.78 -16.16 -6.15
CA GLN A 101 -15.12 -15.19 -7.21
C GLN A 101 -13.89 -14.47 -7.77
N VAL A 102 -12.76 -14.55 -7.10
CA VAL A 102 -11.48 -13.94 -7.51
C VAL A 102 -10.35 -14.96 -7.36
N ASP A 103 -9.29 -14.74 -8.12
CA ASP A 103 -8.13 -15.63 -8.14
C ASP A 103 -7.28 -15.47 -6.86
N PHE A 104 -7.22 -14.27 -6.31
CA PHE A 104 -6.63 -13.96 -5.00
C PHE A 104 -7.26 -12.69 -4.42
N ALA A 105 -7.00 -12.39 -3.15
CA ALA A 105 -7.53 -11.19 -2.52
C ALA A 105 -6.47 -10.39 -1.78
N GLY A 106 -6.54 -9.06 -1.87
CA GLY A 106 -5.75 -8.14 -1.03
C GLY A 106 -6.44 -7.86 0.30
N SER A 107 -5.74 -8.00 1.42
CA SER A 107 -6.29 -7.67 2.73
C SER A 107 -5.23 -7.15 3.70
N ASP A 108 -5.54 -6.04 4.40
CA ASP A 108 -4.66 -5.47 5.44
C ASP A 108 -4.77 -6.20 6.79
N SER A 109 -5.48 -7.32 6.79
CA SER A 109 -5.60 -8.23 7.92
C SER A 109 -5.48 -9.65 7.41
N ALA A 110 -4.64 -10.45 8.02
CA ALA A 110 -4.60 -11.89 7.74
C ALA A 110 -5.97 -12.54 8.01
N LEU A 111 -6.24 -13.66 7.35
CA LEU A 111 -7.42 -14.49 7.60
C LEU A 111 -7.52 -14.82 9.09
N LYS A 112 -8.71 -14.66 9.66
CA LYS A 112 -8.98 -14.97 11.08
C LYS A 112 -9.01 -16.47 11.29
N THR A 113 -8.35 -16.90 12.38
CA THR A 113 -8.35 -18.28 12.87
C THR A 113 -9.43 -18.52 13.91
N GLU A 114 -10.03 -17.45 14.43
CA GLU A 114 -11.11 -17.50 15.40
C GLU A 114 -12.46 -17.34 14.70
N GLU A 115 -13.48 -18.01 15.24
CA GLU A 115 -14.84 -17.91 14.71
C GLU A 115 -15.41 -16.50 14.93
N LYS A 116 -15.94 -15.92 13.87
CA LYS A 116 -16.73 -14.71 13.91
C LYS A 116 -17.97 -14.89 13.04
N ASP A 117 -19.12 -14.59 13.59
CA ASP A 117 -20.42 -14.69 12.89
C ASP A 117 -20.68 -16.10 12.27
N GLY A 118 -20.19 -17.16 12.92
CA GLY A 118 -20.32 -18.55 12.45
C GLY A 118 -19.30 -18.97 11.40
N VAL A 119 -18.28 -18.14 11.10
CA VAL A 119 -17.26 -18.44 10.10
C VAL A 119 -15.86 -18.33 10.71
N VAL A 120 -15.02 -19.34 10.46
CA VAL A 120 -13.56 -19.28 10.61
C VAL A 120 -13.00 -18.99 9.21
N GLU A 121 -12.43 -17.81 9.00
CA GLU A 121 -12.01 -17.35 7.65
C GLU A 121 -10.95 -18.28 7.04
N THR A 122 -9.99 -18.79 7.85
CA THR A 122 -8.96 -19.74 7.39
C THR A 122 -9.55 -21.06 6.91
N ASP A 123 -10.55 -21.60 7.62
CA ASP A 123 -11.18 -22.87 7.26
C ASP A 123 -12.04 -22.72 6.00
N ALA A 124 -12.80 -21.61 5.91
CA ALA A 124 -13.64 -21.32 4.75
C ALA A 124 -12.79 -21.11 3.49
N ALA A 125 -11.68 -20.39 3.60
CA ALA A 125 -10.73 -20.18 2.51
C ALA A 125 -10.08 -21.51 2.08
N ALA A 126 -9.65 -22.35 3.04
CA ALA A 126 -9.08 -23.67 2.76
C ALA A 126 -10.08 -24.60 2.07
N GLN A 127 -11.37 -24.54 2.44
CA GLN A 127 -12.43 -25.30 1.77
C GLN A 127 -12.57 -24.87 0.30
N THR A 128 -12.56 -23.57 0.04
CA THR A 128 -12.65 -23.03 -1.34
C THR A 128 -11.44 -23.44 -2.17
N CYS A 129 -10.24 -23.33 -1.63
CA CYS A 129 -9.01 -23.74 -2.29
C CYS A 129 -8.92 -25.28 -2.49
N GLY A 130 -9.43 -26.07 -1.54
CA GLY A 130 -9.13 -27.50 -1.43
C GLY A 130 -7.72 -27.77 -0.92
N SER A 131 -7.07 -26.77 -0.36
CA SER A 131 -5.73 -26.73 0.21
C SER A 131 -5.66 -25.57 1.22
N PRO A 132 -4.64 -25.45 2.10
CA PRO A 132 -4.49 -24.27 2.93
C PRO A 132 -4.44 -22.98 2.10
N ALA A 133 -5.05 -21.92 2.60
CA ALA A 133 -4.83 -20.58 2.08
C ALA A 133 -3.67 -19.92 2.83
N TRP A 134 -2.86 -19.12 2.14
CA TRP A 134 -1.73 -18.40 2.70
C TRP A 134 -1.97 -16.90 2.66
N ASN A 135 -1.47 -16.21 3.67
CA ASN A 135 -1.38 -14.76 3.73
C ASN A 135 0.06 -14.37 3.37
N ILE A 136 0.28 -13.80 2.20
CA ILE A 136 1.61 -13.41 1.73
C ILE A 136 1.75 -11.88 1.85
N PRO A 137 2.60 -11.35 2.76
CA PRO A 137 2.82 -9.90 2.87
C PRO A 137 3.36 -9.35 1.56
N MET A 138 2.75 -8.29 1.04
CA MET A 138 3.16 -7.71 -0.24
C MET A 138 3.44 -6.22 -0.16
N VAL A 139 2.60 -5.48 0.55
CA VAL A 139 2.69 -4.03 0.63
C VAL A 139 2.69 -3.58 2.07
N THR A 140 3.61 -2.68 2.43
CA THR A 140 3.56 -1.98 3.70
C THR A 140 2.97 -0.59 3.49
N GLY A 141 1.80 -0.36 4.06
CA GLY A 141 1.07 0.91 4.00
C GLY A 141 1.20 1.68 5.31
N PRO A 142 2.03 2.73 5.37
CA PRO A 142 2.01 3.64 6.51
C PRO A 142 0.66 4.35 6.59
N ILE A 143 0.06 4.39 7.79
CA ILE A 143 -1.22 5.05 8.03
C ILE A 143 -0.95 6.46 8.56
N ALA A 144 -1.26 7.46 7.77
CA ALA A 144 -1.16 8.86 8.13
C ALA A 144 -2.37 9.29 8.99
N LEU A 145 -2.13 10.08 10.03
CA LEU A 145 -3.14 10.94 10.63
C LEU A 145 -3.20 12.20 9.76
N ALA A 146 -4.01 12.14 8.71
CA ALA A 146 -4.08 13.16 7.66
C ALA A 146 -5.10 14.23 8.01
N TYR A 147 -4.73 15.52 7.86
CA TYR A 147 -5.58 16.62 8.25
C TYR A 147 -5.58 17.77 7.23
N ASN A 148 -6.62 18.60 7.29
CA ASN A 148 -6.74 19.84 6.52
C ASN A 148 -7.04 21.00 7.47
N VAL A 149 -5.97 21.65 7.98
CA VAL A 149 -6.07 22.81 8.88
C VAL A 149 -5.20 23.92 8.33
N PRO A 150 -5.77 24.91 7.64
CA PRO A 150 -5.02 26.00 7.03
C PRO A 150 -4.14 26.75 8.05
N GLY A 151 -2.87 26.97 7.71
CA GLY A 151 -1.89 27.64 8.56
C GLY A 151 -1.26 26.75 9.64
N VAL A 152 -1.53 25.44 9.64
CA VAL A 152 -0.88 24.46 10.51
C VAL A 152 -0.03 23.51 9.66
N ASP A 153 1.25 23.88 9.48
CA ASP A 153 2.20 23.13 8.64
C ASP A 153 2.86 21.96 9.40
N SER A 154 2.80 21.95 10.72
CA SER A 154 3.36 20.87 11.55
C SER A 154 2.46 20.64 12.76
N LEU A 155 2.05 19.40 12.92
CA LEU A 155 1.20 18.94 14.03
C LEU A 155 1.82 17.68 14.60
N THR A 156 1.83 17.58 15.93
CA THR A 156 2.18 16.35 16.67
C THR A 156 0.95 15.85 17.41
N LEU A 157 0.69 14.55 17.35
CA LEU A 157 -0.37 13.90 18.13
C LEU A 157 0.24 12.76 18.95
N THR A 158 -0.19 12.65 20.21
CA THR A 158 0.06 11.46 21.02
C THR A 158 -1.08 10.46 20.83
N PRO A 159 -0.90 9.16 21.13
CA PRO A 159 -1.98 8.17 21.04
C PRO A 159 -3.23 8.59 21.80
N ASP A 160 -3.06 9.11 23.00
CA ASP A 160 -4.12 9.59 23.90
C ASP A 160 -4.94 10.72 23.28
N VAL A 161 -4.25 11.71 22.68
CA VAL A 161 -4.90 12.85 22.03
C VAL A 161 -5.59 12.39 20.74
N ALA A 162 -4.94 11.55 19.94
CA ALA A 162 -5.54 10.97 18.75
C ALA A 162 -6.83 10.18 19.08
N ALA A 163 -6.76 9.29 20.08
CA ALA A 163 -7.93 8.54 20.55
C ALA A 163 -9.09 9.45 20.93
N GLN A 164 -8.81 10.52 21.69
CA GLN A 164 -9.85 11.47 22.11
C GLN A 164 -10.42 12.30 20.96
N ILE A 165 -9.63 12.61 19.94
CA ILE A 165 -10.10 13.25 18.70
C ILE A 165 -11.04 12.30 17.97
N PHE A 166 -10.58 11.07 17.71
CA PHE A 166 -11.33 10.09 16.92
C PHE A 166 -12.56 9.53 17.67
N ASP A 167 -12.61 9.63 18.99
CA ASP A 167 -13.80 9.32 19.81
C ASP A 167 -14.73 10.54 19.99
N GLY A 168 -14.39 11.70 19.42
CA GLY A 168 -15.21 12.92 19.50
C GLY A 168 -15.20 13.61 20.88
N LYS A 169 -14.25 13.28 21.75
CA LYS A 169 -14.04 13.93 23.05
C LYS A 169 -13.31 15.28 22.93
N ILE A 170 -12.37 15.38 21.98
CA ILE A 170 -11.73 16.62 21.57
C ILE A 170 -12.36 17.06 20.26
N THR A 171 -12.99 18.23 20.24
CA THR A 171 -13.81 18.71 19.11
C THR A 171 -13.27 19.97 18.45
N LYS A 172 -12.20 20.57 18.98
CA LYS A 172 -11.60 21.80 18.44
C LYS A 172 -10.10 21.67 18.31
N TRP A 173 -9.52 22.22 17.24
CA TRP A 173 -8.09 22.18 17.02
C TRP A 173 -7.27 22.93 18.06
N ASN A 174 -7.81 23.99 18.65
CA ASN A 174 -7.14 24.74 19.73
C ASN A 174 -7.43 24.17 21.14
N ASP A 175 -7.85 22.92 21.27
CA ASP A 175 -8.01 22.26 22.57
C ASP A 175 -6.69 22.30 23.35
N ALA A 176 -6.77 22.50 24.67
CA ALA A 176 -5.62 22.63 25.54
C ALA A 176 -4.68 21.41 25.48
N LYS A 177 -5.20 20.19 25.24
CA LYS A 177 -4.40 18.97 25.13
C LYS A 177 -3.60 18.93 23.84
N ILE A 178 -4.18 19.41 22.72
CA ILE A 178 -3.44 19.54 21.45
C ILE A 178 -2.39 20.66 21.58
N ALA A 179 -2.76 21.80 22.15
CA ALA A 179 -1.85 22.94 22.31
C ALA A 179 -0.64 22.61 23.21
N ALA A 180 -0.84 21.80 24.25
CA ALA A 180 0.22 21.43 25.18
C ALA A 180 1.38 20.65 24.53
N ILE A 181 1.08 19.84 23.48
CA ILE A 181 2.07 19.02 22.75
C ILE A 181 2.54 19.70 21.45
N ASN A 182 2.03 20.89 21.13
CA ASN A 182 2.35 21.65 19.93
C ASN A 182 2.79 23.08 20.27
N SER A 183 3.72 23.22 21.21
CA SER A 183 4.23 24.53 21.63
C SER A 183 4.85 25.28 20.44
N GLY A 184 4.42 26.51 20.21
CA GLY A 184 4.88 27.35 19.09
C GLY A 184 4.02 27.23 17.82
N VAL A 185 3.04 26.35 17.78
CA VAL A 185 2.06 26.27 16.69
C VAL A 185 0.81 27.07 17.05
N THR A 186 0.38 27.95 16.14
CA THR A 186 -0.89 28.67 16.32
C THR A 186 -2.04 27.79 15.83
N LEU A 187 -2.78 27.21 16.77
CA LEU A 187 -3.91 26.34 16.47
C LEU A 187 -5.22 27.16 16.36
N PRO A 188 -6.01 27.02 15.26
CA PRO A 188 -7.26 27.74 15.10
C PRO A 188 -8.37 27.17 16.01
N ALA A 189 -9.39 27.98 16.28
CA ALA A 189 -10.59 27.55 17.02
C ALA A 189 -11.59 26.76 16.15
N THR A 190 -11.16 26.27 15.00
CA THR A 190 -11.96 25.49 14.04
C THR A 190 -12.38 24.16 14.66
N ASP A 191 -13.60 23.72 14.34
CA ASP A 191 -14.12 22.42 14.77
C ASP A 191 -13.38 21.28 14.05
N ILE A 192 -13.08 20.21 14.79
CA ILE A 192 -12.53 18.99 14.23
C ILE A 192 -13.66 18.20 13.55
N LYS A 193 -13.46 17.78 12.31
CA LYS A 193 -14.34 16.92 11.54
C LYS A 193 -13.65 15.59 11.26
N VAL A 194 -14.07 14.55 11.96
CA VAL A 194 -13.51 13.21 11.80
C VAL A 194 -14.18 12.52 10.62
N PHE A 195 -13.36 12.05 9.68
CA PHE A 195 -13.79 11.15 8.60
C PHE A 195 -13.28 9.74 8.87
N PHE A 196 -14.14 8.75 8.68
CA PHE A 196 -13.82 7.34 8.88
C PHE A 196 -14.30 6.47 7.73
N ARG A 197 -13.75 5.26 7.61
CA ARG A 197 -14.14 4.27 6.60
C ARG A 197 -15.50 3.67 6.92
N SER A 198 -16.45 3.83 5.99
CA SER A 198 -17.79 3.24 6.10
C SER A 198 -17.89 1.80 5.60
N ASP A 199 -16.88 1.33 4.88
CA ASP A 199 -16.73 -0.06 4.41
C ASP A 199 -15.96 -0.92 5.42
N GLU A 200 -15.95 -2.25 5.24
CA GLU A 200 -15.16 -3.18 6.05
C GLU A 200 -13.68 -3.07 5.71
N SER A 201 -12.96 -2.21 6.43
CA SER A 201 -11.61 -1.76 6.14
C SER A 201 -10.55 -2.39 7.02
N GLY A 202 -9.51 -2.95 6.40
CA GLY A 202 -8.31 -3.36 7.13
C GLY A 202 -7.52 -2.17 7.68
N THR A 203 -7.53 -1.00 7.00
CA THR A 203 -6.94 0.25 7.53
C THR A 203 -7.59 0.63 8.85
N THR A 204 -8.93 0.57 8.92
CA THR A 204 -9.68 0.78 10.17
C THR A 204 -9.22 -0.18 11.27
N GLU A 205 -9.14 -1.48 10.97
CA GLU A 205 -8.73 -2.48 11.96
C GLU A 205 -7.31 -2.21 12.48
N ASN A 206 -6.35 -1.90 11.60
CA ASN A 206 -4.98 -1.62 12.01
C ASN A 206 -4.84 -0.30 12.78
N PHE A 207 -5.57 0.75 12.41
CA PHE A 207 -5.63 1.98 13.17
C PHE A 207 -6.23 1.76 14.57
N MET A 208 -7.29 0.97 14.68
CA MET A 208 -7.88 0.61 15.98
C MET A 208 -6.93 -0.25 16.81
N LYS A 209 -6.14 -1.16 16.23
CA LYS A 209 -5.07 -1.89 16.93
C LYS A 209 -4.04 -0.93 17.52
N TYR A 210 -3.65 0.10 16.75
CA TYR A 210 -2.77 1.16 17.27
C TYR A 210 -3.40 1.89 18.45
N LEU A 211 -4.64 2.37 18.33
CA LEU A 211 -5.31 3.08 19.42
C LEU A 211 -5.47 2.20 20.65
N SER A 212 -5.88 0.93 20.50
CA SER A 212 -6.01 -0.02 21.60
C SER A 212 -4.68 -0.35 22.27
N GLY A 213 -3.60 -0.46 21.50
CA GLY A 213 -2.27 -0.80 22.02
C GLY A 213 -1.54 0.37 22.67
N ALA A 214 -1.70 1.59 22.12
CA ALA A 214 -0.90 2.74 22.51
C ALA A 214 -1.65 3.79 23.37
N ALA A 215 -2.98 3.93 23.24
CA ALA A 215 -3.75 4.97 23.91
C ALA A 215 -4.37 4.55 25.27
N GLY A 216 -4.22 3.29 25.67
CA GLY A 216 -4.71 2.80 26.97
C GLY A 216 -6.20 3.10 27.18
N ASP A 217 -6.53 3.66 28.33
CA ASP A 217 -7.93 3.97 28.72
C ASP A 217 -8.61 5.06 27.89
N ALA A 218 -7.87 5.76 27.03
CA ALA A 218 -8.46 6.78 26.14
C ALA A 218 -9.28 6.18 25.01
N TRP A 219 -9.02 4.90 24.65
CA TRP A 219 -9.72 4.14 23.60
C TRP A 219 -10.27 2.83 24.18
N SER A 220 -11.57 2.63 24.11
CA SER A 220 -12.27 1.50 24.74
C SER A 220 -12.88 0.49 23.76
N TYR A 221 -12.66 0.66 22.45
CA TYR A 221 -13.22 -0.22 21.43
C TYR A 221 -12.23 -1.30 21.01
N ASP A 222 -12.72 -2.51 20.82
CA ASP A 222 -11.93 -3.62 20.27
C ASP A 222 -11.63 -3.40 18.79
N PRO A 223 -10.45 -3.81 18.28
CA PRO A 223 -10.10 -3.71 16.88
C PRO A 223 -11.07 -4.45 15.98
N ALA A 224 -11.59 -3.76 14.96
CA ALA A 224 -12.54 -4.29 13.98
C ALA A 224 -12.39 -3.60 12.62
N LYS A 225 -12.87 -4.25 11.54
CA LYS A 225 -12.92 -3.65 10.20
C LYS A 225 -14.02 -2.57 10.07
N VAL A 226 -14.93 -2.47 11.04
CA VAL A 226 -16.04 -1.50 11.09
C VAL A 226 -15.75 -0.46 12.16
N TRP A 227 -15.88 0.81 11.80
CA TRP A 227 -15.62 1.92 12.72
C TRP A 227 -16.73 2.03 13.78
N PRO A 228 -16.39 2.10 15.07
CA PRO A 228 -17.38 2.09 16.16
C PRO A 228 -17.78 3.47 16.67
N ALA A 229 -16.99 4.52 16.40
CA ALA A 229 -17.15 5.84 17.00
C ALA A 229 -17.88 6.84 16.07
N SER A 230 -18.03 8.07 16.54
CA SER A 230 -18.69 9.15 15.78
C SER A 230 -17.83 9.70 14.65
N GLY A 231 -18.45 10.41 13.71
CA GLY A 231 -17.79 11.05 12.59
C GLY A 231 -18.64 10.98 11.33
N GLU A 232 -18.03 11.27 10.18
CA GLU A 232 -18.63 11.14 8.85
C GLU A 232 -18.02 9.97 8.09
N GLY A 233 -18.83 8.97 7.74
CA GLY A 233 -18.41 7.81 6.99
C GLY A 233 -18.19 8.11 5.50
N LYS A 234 -17.04 7.68 4.98
CA LYS A 234 -16.73 7.72 3.54
C LYS A 234 -16.26 6.36 3.08
N GLU A 235 -16.61 6.00 1.86
CA GLU A 235 -16.19 4.72 1.31
C GLU A 235 -14.73 4.78 0.85
N LYS A 236 -13.95 3.79 1.28
CA LYS A 236 -12.58 3.51 0.82
C LYS A 236 -11.58 4.62 1.16
N SER A 237 -10.29 4.37 0.91
CA SER A 237 -9.21 5.31 1.23
C SER A 237 -9.35 6.62 0.44
N ALA A 238 -9.72 6.55 -0.83
CA ALA A 238 -9.96 7.73 -1.66
C ALA A 238 -11.09 8.61 -1.10
N GLY A 239 -12.17 8.01 -0.62
CA GLY A 239 -13.31 8.75 -0.10
C GLY A 239 -13.01 9.52 1.20
N VAL A 240 -12.26 8.91 2.14
CA VAL A 240 -11.86 9.62 3.37
C VAL A 240 -10.84 10.72 3.09
N ALA A 241 -9.89 10.50 2.17
CA ALA A 241 -8.91 11.52 1.78
C ALA A 241 -9.59 12.73 1.13
N GLU A 242 -10.52 12.51 0.19
CA GLU A 242 -11.31 13.58 -0.43
C GLU A 242 -12.20 14.30 0.58
N GLY A 243 -12.79 13.58 1.54
CA GLY A 243 -13.58 14.18 2.62
C GLY A 243 -12.75 15.19 3.42
N VAL A 244 -11.51 14.84 3.80
CA VAL A 244 -10.58 15.74 4.50
C VAL A 244 -10.16 16.90 3.60
N LYS A 245 -9.76 16.64 2.36
CA LYS A 245 -9.33 17.65 1.39
C LYS A 245 -10.37 18.75 1.21
N SER A 246 -11.64 18.37 1.10
CA SER A 246 -12.75 19.30 0.85
C SER A 246 -13.27 19.98 2.12
N THR A 247 -12.76 19.65 3.32
CA THR A 247 -13.31 20.13 4.58
C THR A 247 -12.25 20.75 5.48
N GLU A 248 -12.34 22.06 5.71
CA GLU A 248 -11.49 22.74 6.71
C GLU A 248 -11.76 22.18 8.11
N GLY A 249 -10.69 21.85 8.84
CA GLY A 249 -10.76 21.18 10.14
C GLY A 249 -10.91 19.65 10.04
N GLY A 250 -10.90 19.09 8.83
CA GLY A 250 -10.99 17.64 8.61
C GLY A 250 -9.77 16.87 9.11
N ILE A 251 -9.99 15.66 9.63
CA ILE A 251 -8.96 14.68 9.98
C ILE A 251 -9.45 13.27 9.65
N THR A 252 -8.53 12.41 9.23
CA THR A 252 -8.77 10.97 9.02
C THR A 252 -7.51 10.15 9.31
N TYR A 253 -7.69 8.84 9.34
CA TYR A 253 -6.63 7.83 9.20
C TYR A 253 -6.70 7.27 7.78
N VAL A 254 -5.61 7.36 7.05
CA VAL A 254 -5.54 6.92 5.64
C VAL A 254 -4.09 6.63 5.27
N GLU A 255 -3.86 5.78 4.28
CA GLU A 255 -2.51 5.46 3.82
C GLU A 255 -1.79 6.73 3.33
N TRP A 256 -0.51 6.79 3.58
CA TRP A 256 0.33 7.95 3.24
C TRP A 256 0.28 8.30 1.75
N SER A 257 0.15 7.32 0.87
CA SER A 257 -0.02 7.54 -0.57
C SER A 257 -1.21 8.47 -0.87
N TYR A 258 -2.37 8.21 -0.26
CA TYR A 258 -3.55 9.06 -0.43
C TYR A 258 -3.41 10.44 0.20
N ALA A 259 -2.69 10.55 1.32
CA ALA A 259 -2.40 11.84 1.92
C ALA A 259 -1.50 12.69 1.00
N LYS A 260 -0.47 12.08 0.37
CA LYS A 260 0.40 12.71 -0.64
C LYS A 260 -0.40 13.16 -1.87
N ASP A 261 -1.20 12.27 -2.46
CA ASP A 261 -1.99 12.54 -3.67
C ASP A 261 -3.01 13.68 -3.49
N ASN A 262 -3.39 13.94 -2.24
CA ASN A 262 -4.38 14.96 -1.91
C ASN A 262 -3.79 16.23 -1.25
N ASP A 263 -2.46 16.33 -1.12
CA ASP A 263 -1.74 17.43 -0.47
C ASP A 263 -2.22 17.69 0.97
N LEU A 264 -2.52 16.64 1.74
CA LEU A 264 -2.99 16.74 3.11
C LEU A 264 -1.82 16.93 4.09
N GLY A 265 -2.04 17.68 5.16
CA GLY A 265 -1.12 17.70 6.29
C GLY A 265 -1.06 16.31 6.95
N VAL A 266 0.13 15.89 7.37
CA VAL A 266 0.35 14.61 8.07
C VAL A 266 0.92 14.90 9.45
N ALA A 267 0.23 14.44 10.48
CA ALA A 267 0.69 14.65 11.84
C ALA A 267 1.87 13.73 12.19
N LYS A 268 2.85 14.27 12.91
CA LYS A 268 3.86 13.47 13.60
C LYS A 268 3.20 12.71 14.76
N VAL A 269 3.71 11.54 15.07
CA VAL A 269 3.20 10.72 16.16
C VAL A 269 4.25 10.60 17.26
N ASP A 270 3.85 10.87 18.50
CA ASP A 270 4.69 10.69 19.69
C ASP A 270 4.12 9.62 20.60
N ASN A 271 4.67 8.41 20.52
CA ASN A 271 4.34 7.28 21.40
C ASN A 271 5.11 7.29 22.73
N GLY A 272 5.74 8.41 23.09
CA GLY A 272 6.58 8.53 24.30
C GLY A 272 8.07 8.30 24.05
N GLY A 273 8.47 8.11 22.78
CA GLY A 273 9.87 8.08 22.31
C GLY A 273 10.30 9.37 21.61
N GLY A 274 9.44 10.38 21.58
CA GLY A 274 9.57 11.62 20.82
C GLY A 274 8.71 11.65 19.57
N ALA A 275 8.45 12.85 19.04
CA ALA A 275 7.64 13.03 17.85
C ALA A 275 8.33 12.48 16.59
N VAL A 276 7.71 11.53 15.92
CA VAL A 276 8.22 10.85 14.73
C VAL A 276 7.44 11.29 13.52
N GLU A 277 8.15 11.76 12.50
CA GLU A 277 7.60 12.06 11.18
C GLU A 277 7.39 10.77 10.39
N LEU A 278 6.32 10.71 9.61
CA LEU A 278 6.05 9.61 8.71
C LEU A 278 6.99 9.70 7.50
N THR A 279 7.93 8.76 7.42
CA THR A 279 8.89 8.59 6.32
C THR A 279 9.12 7.10 6.08
N GLY A 280 9.66 6.71 4.91
CA GLY A 280 10.04 5.32 4.63
C GLY A 280 10.99 4.75 5.69
N GLU A 281 12.01 5.55 6.14
CA GLU A 281 12.95 5.16 7.18
C GLU A 281 12.27 4.89 8.52
N SER A 282 11.36 5.80 8.97
CA SER A 282 10.68 5.66 10.26
C SER A 282 9.71 4.47 10.29
N VAL A 283 9.10 4.14 9.16
CA VAL A 283 8.26 2.95 8.99
C VAL A 283 9.10 1.68 8.94
N GLY A 284 10.23 1.69 8.23
CA GLY A 284 11.17 0.58 8.18
C GLY A 284 11.62 0.15 9.58
N LYS A 285 11.96 1.11 10.45
CA LYS A 285 12.32 0.84 11.86
C LYS A 285 11.19 0.14 12.64
N ALA A 286 9.95 0.53 12.41
CA ALA A 286 8.82 -0.12 13.08
C ALA A 286 8.59 -1.56 12.56
N LEU A 287 8.89 -1.82 11.28
CA LEU A 287 8.78 -3.14 10.66
C LEU A 287 9.88 -4.11 11.08
N GLU A 288 11.09 -3.62 11.37
CA GLU A 288 12.20 -4.47 11.84
C GLU A 288 11.84 -5.26 13.10
N ALA A 289 10.94 -4.71 13.93
CA ALA A 289 10.42 -5.36 15.13
C ALA A 289 9.26 -6.34 14.86
N ALA A 290 8.77 -6.45 13.62
CA ALA A 290 7.64 -7.31 13.29
C ALA A 290 8.04 -8.79 13.42
N ALA A 291 7.22 -9.55 14.16
CA ALA A 291 7.39 -10.99 14.30
C ALA A 291 6.50 -11.76 13.35
N ASN A 292 7.00 -12.88 12.80
CA ASN A 292 6.12 -13.81 12.07
C ASN A 292 5.25 -14.60 13.05
N ASP A 293 3.94 -14.56 12.87
CA ASP A 293 2.93 -15.27 13.66
C ASP A 293 2.25 -16.39 12.82
N GLY A 294 2.73 -16.62 11.60
CA GLY A 294 2.25 -17.66 10.70
C GLY A 294 3.12 -18.91 10.72
N GLU A 295 2.66 -19.98 10.08
CA GLU A 295 3.34 -21.27 9.94
C GLU A 295 3.74 -21.54 8.49
N GLY A 296 4.98 -21.97 8.28
CA GLY A 296 5.47 -22.33 6.95
C GLY A 296 5.44 -21.13 5.99
N ASN A 297 4.66 -21.25 4.92
CA ASN A 297 4.48 -20.22 3.90
C ASN A 297 3.28 -19.28 4.17
N ASP A 298 2.54 -19.48 5.26
CA ASP A 298 1.54 -18.52 5.75
C ASP A 298 2.26 -17.47 6.60
N LEU A 299 2.53 -16.30 6.01
CA LEU A 299 3.44 -15.29 6.57
C LEU A 299 2.68 -14.18 7.28
N ARG A 300 1.93 -14.51 8.32
CA ARG A 300 1.23 -13.50 9.14
C ARG A 300 2.21 -12.73 10.02
N LEU A 301 2.14 -11.40 9.98
CA LEU A 301 3.03 -10.54 10.76
C LEU A 301 2.30 -9.97 11.98
N LYS A 302 2.97 -10.01 13.11
CA LYS A 302 2.55 -9.33 14.34
C LYS A 302 3.34 -8.04 14.47
N LEU A 303 2.63 -6.90 14.39
CA LEU A 303 3.18 -5.56 14.50
C LEU A 303 3.12 -5.07 15.95
N ASP A 304 4.13 -4.31 16.38
CA ASP A 304 4.12 -3.64 17.68
C ASP A 304 3.64 -2.19 17.56
N TYR A 305 2.33 -2.00 17.68
CA TYR A 305 1.70 -0.68 17.63
C TYR A 305 1.99 0.20 18.84
N ALA A 306 2.48 -0.37 19.93
CA ALA A 306 2.81 0.34 21.17
C ALA A 306 4.31 0.69 21.27
N THR A 307 5.08 0.46 20.22
CA THR A 307 6.53 0.72 20.22
C THR A 307 6.85 2.14 20.68
N LYS A 308 7.88 2.26 21.50
CA LYS A 308 8.46 3.53 21.96
C LYS A 308 9.87 3.72 21.43
N GLU A 309 10.25 2.92 20.44
CA GLU A 309 11.55 3.04 19.80
C GLU A 309 11.68 4.40 19.12
N ALA A 310 12.80 5.08 19.43
CA ALA A 310 13.05 6.42 18.90
C ALA A 310 13.17 6.39 17.37
N GLY A 311 12.36 7.20 16.71
CA GLY A 311 12.33 7.29 15.25
C GLY A 311 11.53 6.19 14.55
N ALA A 312 10.85 5.28 15.26
CA ALA A 312 9.92 4.32 14.68
C ALA A 312 8.51 4.92 14.58
N TYR A 313 7.91 4.91 13.36
CA TYR A 313 6.54 5.36 13.15
C TYR A 313 5.57 4.20 13.37
N PRO A 314 4.67 4.26 14.39
CA PRO A 314 3.97 3.08 14.87
C PRO A 314 2.70 2.72 14.10
N ILE A 315 2.15 3.63 13.28
CA ILE A 315 0.86 3.42 12.62
C ILE A 315 1.08 2.92 11.19
N LEU A 316 1.01 1.62 11.02
CA LEU A 316 1.19 1.00 9.72
C LEU A 316 0.29 -0.24 9.57
N LEU A 317 0.12 -0.65 8.35
CA LEU A 317 -0.51 -1.92 7.97
C LEU A 317 0.42 -2.70 7.03
N VAL A 318 0.20 -3.99 6.98
CA VAL A 318 0.75 -4.85 5.95
C VAL A 318 -0.42 -5.43 5.17
N THR A 319 -0.44 -5.19 3.86
CA THR A 319 -1.41 -5.85 2.99
C THR A 319 -0.87 -7.20 2.57
N TYR A 320 -1.68 -8.22 2.77
CA TYR A 320 -1.42 -9.59 2.38
C TYR A 320 -2.15 -9.88 1.08
N GLU A 321 -1.49 -10.59 0.17
CA GLU A 321 -2.17 -11.29 -0.88
C GLU A 321 -2.58 -12.67 -0.35
N ILE A 322 -3.89 -12.89 -0.25
CA ILE A 322 -4.49 -14.14 0.20
C ILE A 322 -4.62 -15.05 -0.99
N VAL A 323 -3.89 -16.16 -0.97
CA VAL A 323 -3.78 -17.10 -2.10
C VAL A 323 -4.06 -18.52 -1.68
N CYS A 324 -4.46 -19.38 -2.61
CA CYS A 324 -4.44 -20.82 -2.39
C CYS A 324 -2.99 -21.34 -2.43
N SER A 325 -2.59 -22.18 -1.46
CA SER A 325 -1.28 -22.85 -1.52
C SER A 325 -1.16 -23.77 -2.73
N LYS A 326 -2.29 -24.34 -3.12
CA LYS A 326 -2.46 -25.13 -4.34
C LYS A 326 -3.79 -24.78 -4.98
N TYR A 327 -3.75 -24.32 -6.21
CA TYR A 327 -4.95 -24.03 -6.98
C TYR A 327 -5.52 -25.30 -7.62
N LYS A 328 -6.85 -25.35 -7.79
CA LYS A 328 -7.52 -26.45 -8.51
C LYS A 328 -7.18 -26.43 -10.01
N ASP A 329 -6.92 -25.24 -10.55
CA ASP A 329 -6.49 -25.02 -11.92
C ASP A 329 -5.03 -24.55 -11.94
N ALA A 330 -4.15 -25.33 -12.56
CA ALA A 330 -2.72 -25.02 -12.66
C ALA A 330 -2.44 -23.74 -13.48
N ALA A 331 -3.32 -23.39 -14.41
CA ALA A 331 -3.16 -22.14 -15.15
C ALA A 331 -3.38 -20.92 -14.24
N THR A 332 -4.34 -20.97 -13.33
CA THR A 332 -4.56 -19.93 -12.32
C THR A 332 -3.35 -19.82 -11.39
N ALA A 333 -2.80 -20.95 -10.92
CA ALA A 333 -1.57 -20.96 -10.12
C ALA A 333 -0.41 -20.24 -10.83
N THR A 334 -0.21 -20.53 -12.11
CA THR A 334 0.85 -19.89 -12.92
C THR A 334 0.65 -18.39 -13.01
N LYS A 335 -0.58 -17.92 -13.25
CA LYS A 335 -0.91 -16.49 -13.34
C LYS A 335 -0.66 -15.75 -12.03
N VAL A 336 -1.17 -16.30 -10.92
CA VAL A 336 -0.98 -15.71 -9.57
C VAL A 336 0.50 -15.66 -9.24
N LYS A 337 1.23 -16.74 -9.42
CA LYS A 337 2.66 -16.82 -9.18
C LYS A 337 3.45 -15.81 -10.01
N GLY A 338 3.19 -15.74 -11.31
CA GLY A 338 3.87 -14.81 -12.22
C GLY A 338 3.70 -13.35 -11.80
N PHE A 339 2.47 -12.91 -11.53
CA PHE A 339 2.20 -11.56 -11.10
C PHE A 339 2.77 -11.25 -9.72
N LEU A 340 2.59 -12.13 -8.73
CA LEU A 340 3.09 -11.89 -7.37
C LEU A 340 4.62 -11.92 -7.30
N THR A 341 5.30 -12.72 -8.14
CA THR A 341 6.77 -12.68 -8.27
C THR A 341 7.25 -11.31 -8.75
N HIS A 342 6.56 -10.73 -9.75
CA HIS A 342 6.85 -9.39 -10.22
C HIS A 342 6.55 -8.32 -9.15
N PHE A 343 5.40 -8.42 -8.50
CA PHE A 343 5.02 -7.46 -7.45
C PHE A 343 6.00 -7.47 -6.26
N ALA A 344 6.55 -8.65 -5.93
CA ALA A 344 7.57 -8.82 -4.88
C ALA A 344 9.00 -8.59 -5.38
N ASP A 345 9.21 -8.17 -6.63
CA ASP A 345 10.54 -7.85 -7.14
C ASP A 345 11.11 -6.62 -6.41
N PRO A 346 12.37 -6.66 -5.94
CA PRO A 346 12.98 -5.55 -5.20
C PRO A 346 12.96 -4.21 -5.91
N GLU A 347 13.10 -4.18 -7.24
CA GLU A 347 13.06 -2.93 -8.00
C GLU A 347 11.62 -2.38 -8.08
N VAL A 348 10.61 -3.25 -8.20
CA VAL A 348 9.21 -2.86 -8.14
C VAL A 348 8.88 -2.32 -6.74
N GLN A 349 9.26 -3.06 -5.68
CA GLN A 349 9.04 -2.66 -4.28
C GLN A 349 9.70 -1.31 -3.96
N LYS A 350 10.91 -1.07 -4.45
CA LYS A 350 11.60 0.21 -4.29
C LYS A 350 10.87 1.38 -4.96
N GLY A 351 10.28 1.16 -6.13
CA GLY A 351 9.47 2.18 -6.82
C GLY A 351 8.26 2.62 -6.01
N LEU A 352 7.72 1.75 -5.15
CA LEU A 352 6.56 2.08 -4.31
C LEU A 352 6.86 3.12 -3.21
N GLU A 353 8.12 3.32 -2.82
CA GLU A 353 8.50 4.35 -1.83
C GLU A 353 8.14 5.76 -2.34
N GLU A 354 8.32 6.02 -3.62
CA GLU A 354 8.04 7.34 -4.21
C GLU A 354 6.57 7.72 -4.09
N ILE A 355 5.68 6.74 -4.14
CA ILE A 355 4.24 6.94 -4.03
C ILE A 355 3.70 6.76 -2.60
N GLY A 356 4.57 6.60 -1.59
CA GLY A 356 4.19 6.65 -0.17
C GLY A 356 3.92 5.30 0.48
N TYR A 357 4.53 4.22 -0.02
CA TYR A 357 4.61 2.93 0.67
C TYR A 357 6.01 2.71 1.25
N ALA A 358 6.18 1.70 2.07
CA ALA A 358 7.49 1.29 2.54
C ALA A 358 7.81 -0.12 2.01
N PRO A 359 9.06 -0.39 1.62
CA PRO A 359 9.46 -1.73 1.18
C PRO A 359 9.37 -2.72 2.34
N LEU A 360 9.17 -3.99 1.99
CA LEU A 360 9.30 -5.07 2.95
C LEU A 360 10.76 -5.17 3.41
N PRO A 361 11.04 -5.43 4.71
CA PRO A 361 12.38 -5.76 5.16
C PRO A 361 12.91 -6.99 4.42
N SER A 362 14.20 -7.00 4.08
CA SER A 362 14.82 -8.09 3.31
C SER A 362 14.61 -9.49 3.92
N SER A 363 14.56 -9.57 5.25
CA SER A 363 14.27 -10.82 5.97
C SER A 363 12.86 -11.37 5.77
N ILE A 364 11.91 -10.49 5.42
CA ILE A 364 10.53 -10.85 5.07
C ILE A 364 10.44 -11.12 3.57
N GLU A 365 11.09 -10.31 2.76
CA GLU A 365 11.13 -10.42 1.30
C GLU A 365 11.60 -11.80 0.83
N GLU A 366 12.69 -12.35 1.39
CA GLU A 366 13.17 -13.69 1.07
C GLU A 366 12.11 -14.79 1.36
N LYS A 367 11.36 -14.63 2.45
CA LYS A 367 10.26 -15.55 2.79
C LYS A 367 9.08 -15.41 1.85
N VAL A 368 8.74 -14.19 1.45
CA VAL A 368 7.68 -13.89 0.47
C VAL A 368 8.01 -14.55 -0.86
N GLN A 369 9.22 -14.37 -1.37
CA GLN A 369 9.65 -15.01 -2.62
C GLN A 369 9.61 -16.55 -2.51
N THR A 370 10.00 -17.12 -1.37
CA THR A 370 9.91 -18.56 -1.11
C THR A 370 8.46 -19.05 -1.10
N ALA A 371 7.56 -18.31 -0.44
CA ALA A 371 6.13 -18.65 -0.36
C ALA A 371 5.48 -18.57 -1.74
N ILE A 372 5.74 -17.51 -2.53
CA ILE A 372 5.24 -17.37 -3.90
C ILE A 372 5.74 -18.52 -4.78
N ALA A 373 7.02 -18.87 -4.69
CA ALA A 373 7.60 -19.97 -5.45
C ALA A 373 6.93 -21.33 -5.16
N ALA A 374 6.41 -21.53 -3.96
CA ALA A 374 5.74 -22.75 -3.52
C ALA A 374 4.26 -22.85 -3.94
N ILE A 375 3.64 -21.80 -4.46
CA ILE A 375 2.27 -21.82 -5.02
C ILE A 375 2.23 -22.83 -6.20
N SER A 376 1.23 -23.70 -6.21
CA SER A 376 1.14 -24.78 -7.22
C SER A 376 -0.29 -25.03 -7.70
#